data_1dcbddc997554240d5857b775fe2b065
#
_entry.id   1dcbddc997554240d5857b775fe2b065
#
_cell.length_a   1.000
_cell.length_b   1.000
_cell.length_c   1.000
_cell.angle_alpha   90.00
_cell.angle_beta   90.00
_cell.angle_gamma   90.00
#
_symmetry.space_group_name_H-M   'P 1'
#
loop_
_entity.id
_entity.type
_entity.pdbx_description
1 polymer ?
#
loop_
_entity_poly.entity_id
_entity_poly.type
_entity_poly.pdbx_seq_one_letter_code
_entity_poly.pdbx_strand_id
1 'polypeptide(L)'
;GDQLPPAALGDAPLPKSFSAVAFFADNLFVLEPSAYRVCRRRPATGAVERCWSFAEEALTEDRRYAEPFGNAEALWIDAEGAWIGVDNNGKARGDGEKRPIVWRFAAPDGGWGAKP
;
A
#
# COMPACT_ATOMS: atom_id res chain seq x y z
N GLY A 1 -12.22 5.87 -6.06
CA GLY A 1 -11.32 4.76 -6.33
C GLY A 1 -11.88 3.44 -5.86
N ASP A 2 -11.39 2.37 -6.41
CA ASP A 2 -11.76 1.03 -5.99
C ASP A 2 -11.16 0.71 -4.62
N GLN A 3 -11.79 -0.21 -3.91
CA GLN A 3 -11.25 -0.71 -2.65
C GLN A 3 -10.02 -1.59 -2.90
N LEU A 4 -9.06 -1.51 -1.98
CA LEU A 4 -7.95 -2.46 -1.99
C LEU A 4 -8.47 -3.86 -1.64
N PRO A 5 -8.14 -4.88 -2.45
CA PRO A 5 -8.53 -6.24 -2.11
C PRO A 5 -7.79 -6.73 -0.86
N PRO A 6 -8.42 -7.61 -0.07
CA PRO A 6 -7.73 -8.25 1.04
C PRO A 6 -6.52 -9.05 0.55
N ALA A 7 -5.46 -9.02 1.32
CA ALA A 7 -4.27 -9.84 1.06
C ALA A 7 -4.12 -10.90 2.16
N ALA A 8 -3.42 -11.97 1.85
CA ALA A 8 -3.12 -13.00 2.84
C ALA A 8 -2.31 -12.40 3.99
N LEU A 9 -2.69 -12.74 5.22
CA LEU A 9 -1.91 -12.39 6.39
C LEU A 9 -0.65 -13.23 6.41
N GLY A 10 0.49 -12.58 6.44
CA GLY A 10 1.75 -13.27 6.64
C GLY A 10 2.08 -13.37 8.13
N ASP A 11 2.77 -14.40 8.54
CA ASP A 11 3.31 -14.52 9.89
C ASP A 11 4.61 -13.73 10.07
N ALA A 12 4.93 -12.92 9.07
CA ALA A 12 6.20 -12.23 9.02
C ALA A 12 6.30 -11.14 10.09
N PRO A 13 7.44 -11.01 10.76
CA PRO A 13 7.77 -9.83 11.54
C PRO A 13 7.72 -8.59 10.66
N LEU A 14 8.01 -7.42 11.22
CA LEU A 14 8.13 -6.20 10.42
C LEU A 14 9.00 -6.47 9.20
N PRO A 15 8.54 -6.09 8.00
CA PRO A 15 9.31 -6.33 6.79
C PRO A 15 10.65 -5.60 6.86
N LYS A 16 11.67 -6.17 6.21
CA LYS A 16 12.99 -5.54 6.15
C LYS A 16 12.97 -4.22 5.40
N SER A 17 11.99 -4.00 4.54
CA SER A 17 11.78 -2.73 3.89
C SER A 17 10.32 -2.31 4.00
N PHE A 18 10.10 -1.17 4.61
CA PHE A 18 8.86 -0.43 4.53
C PHE A 18 9.22 1.02 4.24
N SER A 19 8.40 1.72 3.49
CA SER A 19 8.73 3.07 3.05
C SER A 19 7.88 4.14 3.71
N ALA A 20 6.76 3.77 4.32
CA ALA A 20 5.89 4.74 4.97
C ALA A 20 5.01 4.07 6.02
N VAL A 21 4.62 4.86 7.01
CA VAL A 21 3.65 4.46 8.02
C VAL A 21 2.59 5.54 8.14
N ALA A 22 1.39 5.17 8.54
CA ALA A 22 0.30 6.08 8.83
C ALA A 22 -0.46 5.60 10.05
N PHE A 23 -0.97 6.54 10.84
CA PHE A 23 -1.88 6.23 11.95
C PHE A 23 -3.26 6.77 11.62
N PHE A 24 -4.27 5.95 11.82
CA PHE A 24 -5.65 6.37 11.70
C PHE A 24 -6.52 5.57 12.67
N ALA A 25 -7.37 6.26 13.44
CA ALA A 25 -8.28 5.66 14.40
C ALA A 25 -7.58 4.62 15.32
N ASP A 26 -6.44 5.01 15.88
CA ASP A 26 -5.59 4.20 16.77
C ASP A 26 -4.99 2.94 16.13
N ASN A 27 -5.05 2.83 14.82
CA ASN A 27 -4.42 1.74 14.08
C ASN A 27 -3.15 2.20 13.39
N LEU A 28 -2.15 1.32 13.35
CA LEU A 28 -0.90 1.54 12.63
C LEU A 28 -0.99 0.83 11.28
N PHE A 29 -0.70 1.58 10.21
CA PHE A 29 -0.64 1.04 8.85
C PHE A 29 0.78 1.18 8.33
N VAL A 30 1.28 0.12 7.71
CA VAL A 30 2.64 0.08 7.15
C VAL A 30 2.55 -0.22 5.67
N LEU A 31 3.17 0.64 4.86
CA LEU A 31 3.30 0.42 3.42
C LEU A 31 4.50 -0.49 3.17
N GLU A 32 4.25 -1.62 2.51
CA GLU A 32 5.26 -2.61 2.15
C GLU A 32 5.41 -2.62 0.62
N PRO A 33 6.29 -1.76 0.07
CA PRO A 33 6.32 -1.51 -1.37
C PRO A 33 6.72 -2.72 -2.19
N SER A 34 7.67 -3.51 -1.73
CA SER A 34 8.12 -4.69 -2.48
C SER A 34 7.09 -5.83 -2.50
N ALA A 35 6.17 -5.83 -1.54
CA ALA A 35 5.06 -6.79 -1.48
C ALA A 35 3.77 -6.22 -2.07
N TYR A 36 3.77 -4.96 -2.51
CA TYR A 36 2.61 -4.25 -3.07
C TYR A 36 1.39 -4.32 -2.14
N ARG A 37 1.61 -4.06 -0.85
CA ARG A 37 0.52 -4.13 0.13
C ARG A 37 0.67 -3.09 1.22
N VAL A 38 -0.48 -2.81 1.87
CA VAL A 38 -0.57 -2.03 3.10
C VAL A 38 -1.09 -2.96 4.18
N CYS A 39 -0.40 -3.03 5.32
CA CYS A 39 -0.81 -3.88 6.42
C CYS A 39 -1.13 -3.06 7.66
N ARG A 40 -2.28 -3.36 8.29
CA ARG A 40 -2.57 -2.88 9.63
C ARG A 40 -1.82 -3.75 10.62
N ARG A 41 -1.06 -3.12 11.50
CA ARG A 41 -0.26 -3.81 12.50
C ARG A 41 -0.59 -3.31 13.90
N ARG A 42 -0.43 -4.17 14.88
CA ARG A 42 -0.61 -3.78 16.28
C ARG A 42 0.57 -2.89 16.69
N PRO A 43 0.33 -1.66 17.17
CA PRO A 43 1.43 -0.72 17.47
C PRO A 43 2.42 -1.24 18.51
N ALA A 44 1.94 -1.95 19.53
CA ALA A 44 2.80 -2.42 20.62
C ALA A 44 3.77 -3.53 20.23
N THR A 45 3.41 -4.35 19.24
CA THR A 45 4.17 -5.57 18.89
C THR A 45 4.60 -5.63 17.43
N GLY A 46 4.00 -4.82 16.55
CA GLY A 46 4.18 -4.91 15.11
C GLY A 46 3.43 -6.08 14.47
N ALA A 47 2.67 -6.85 15.23
CA ALA A 47 1.96 -8.02 14.70
C ALA A 47 0.96 -7.60 13.61
N VAL A 48 0.95 -8.36 12.52
CA VAL A 48 0.03 -8.14 11.40
C VAL A 48 -1.38 -8.52 11.81
N GLU A 49 -2.32 -7.60 11.57
CA GLU A 49 -3.73 -7.83 11.83
C GLU A 49 -4.51 -8.06 10.54
N ARG A 50 -4.23 -7.27 9.52
CA ARG A 50 -4.86 -7.38 8.20
C ARG A 50 -4.02 -6.68 7.16
N CYS A 51 -4.05 -7.19 5.92
CA CYS A 51 -3.36 -6.57 4.80
C CYS A 51 -4.31 -6.37 3.61
N TRP A 52 -3.98 -5.37 2.80
CA TRP A 52 -4.66 -5.06 1.54
C TRP A 52 -3.61 -4.93 0.44
N SER A 53 -3.85 -5.54 -0.71
CA SER A 53 -2.93 -5.54 -1.84
C SER A 53 -3.30 -4.47 -2.86
N PHE A 54 -2.31 -3.76 -3.38
CA PHE A 54 -2.46 -2.88 -4.54
C PHE A 54 -1.73 -3.42 -5.78
N ALA A 55 -1.33 -4.69 -5.75
CA ALA A 55 -0.56 -5.32 -6.83
C ALA A 55 -1.28 -5.28 -8.18
N GLU A 56 -2.59 -5.53 -8.20
CA GLU A 56 -3.35 -5.50 -9.45
C GLU A 56 -3.24 -4.15 -10.15
N GLU A 57 -3.35 -3.05 -9.39
CA GLU A 57 -3.26 -1.71 -9.96
C GLU A 57 -1.82 -1.35 -10.35
N ALA A 58 -0.86 -1.70 -9.50
CA ALA A 58 0.54 -1.33 -9.70
C ALA A 58 1.21 -2.09 -10.84
N LEU A 59 0.81 -3.32 -11.07
CA LEU A 59 1.49 -4.24 -11.99
C LEU A 59 0.77 -4.43 -13.31
N THR A 60 -0.24 -3.60 -13.63
CA THR A 60 -0.81 -3.59 -14.98
C THR A 60 0.28 -3.20 -15.98
N GLU A 61 0.17 -3.69 -17.21
CA GLU A 61 1.17 -3.46 -18.25
C GLU A 61 1.51 -1.98 -18.45
N ASP A 62 0.49 -1.11 -18.43
CA ASP A 62 0.68 0.32 -18.65
C ASP A 62 1.28 1.05 -17.45
N ARG A 63 1.06 0.56 -16.25
CA ARG A 63 1.43 1.26 -15.00
C ARG A 63 2.69 0.76 -14.35
N ARG A 64 3.12 -0.46 -14.68
CA ARG A 64 4.33 -1.02 -14.07
C ARG A 64 5.60 -0.38 -14.61
N TYR A 65 6.60 -0.33 -13.77
CA TYR A 65 7.97 0.08 -14.13
C TYR A 65 8.78 -1.15 -14.53
N ALA A 66 9.87 -0.94 -15.27
CA ALA A 66 10.78 -2.01 -15.66
C ALA A 66 11.38 -2.72 -14.43
N GLU A 67 11.62 -1.96 -13.37
CA GLU A 67 11.98 -2.48 -12.04
C GLU A 67 10.80 -2.26 -11.12
N PRO A 68 9.90 -3.24 -10.95
CA PRO A 68 8.60 -3.00 -10.35
C PRO A 68 8.56 -2.93 -8.82
N PHE A 69 9.66 -3.09 -8.11
CA PHE A 69 9.63 -3.08 -6.65
C PHE A 69 10.13 -1.76 -6.07
N GLY A 70 9.60 -1.43 -4.89
CA GLY A 70 10.16 -0.37 -4.06
C GLY A 70 9.81 1.04 -4.48
N ASN A 71 8.89 1.21 -5.43
CA ASN A 71 8.54 2.54 -5.93
C ASN A 71 7.49 3.27 -5.06
N ALA A 72 6.68 2.58 -4.30
CA ALA A 72 5.68 3.20 -3.43
C ALA A 72 6.35 3.72 -2.16
N GLU A 73 6.24 5.02 -1.88
CA GLU A 73 6.99 5.67 -0.80
C GLU A 73 6.17 6.56 0.12
N ALA A 74 4.90 6.81 -0.19
CA ALA A 74 4.05 7.65 0.62
C ALA A 74 2.71 6.98 0.89
N LEU A 75 2.22 7.13 2.11
CA LEU A 75 0.94 6.57 2.53
C LEU A 75 0.18 7.60 3.35
N TRP A 76 -1.08 7.82 2.99
CA TRP A 76 -2.04 8.58 3.77
C TRP A 76 -3.32 7.76 3.92
N ILE A 77 -3.88 7.72 5.12
CA ILE A 77 -5.13 6.99 5.39
C ILE A 77 -6.08 7.89 6.17
N ASP A 78 -7.34 7.88 5.75
CA ASP A 78 -8.44 8.51 6.49
C ASP A 78 -9.70 7.64 6.38
N ALA A 79 -10.82 8.13 6.90
CA ALA A 79 -12.08 7.37 6.90
C ALA A 79 -12.59 7.03 5.50
N GLU A 80 -12.23 7.83 4.49
CA GLU A 80 -12.71 7.65 3.13
C GLU A 80 -11.84 6.70 2.31
N GLY A 81 -10.56 6.60 2.62
CA GLY A 81 -9.68 5.75 1.85
C GLY A 81 -8.20 5.88 2.16
N ALA A 82 -7.39 5.43 1.22
CA ALA A 82 -5.94 5.52 1.27
C ALA A 82 -5.40 6.19 0.01
N TRP A 83 -4.32 6.94 0.17
CA TRP A 83 -3.53 7.47 -0.93
C TRP A 83 -2.14 6.86 -0.86
N ILE A 84 -1.68 6.32 -1.98
CA ILE A 84 -0.35 5.72 -2.09
C ILE A 84 0.42 6.47 -3.17
N GLY A 85 1.48 7.15 -2.77
CA GLY A 85 2.35 7.89 -3.66
C GLY A 85 3.54 7.06 -4.11
N VAL A 86 3.92 7.21 -5.37
CA VAL A 86 5.01 6.46 -5.97
C VAL A 86 6.11 7.42 -6.38
N ASP A 87 7.34 7.15 -5.93
CA ASP A 87 8.53 7.79 -6.46
C ASP A 87 9.08 6.91 -7.60
N ASN A 88 9.06 7.45 -8.80
CA ASN A 88 9.50 6.70 -9.98
C ASN A 88 11.00 6.85 -10.28
N ASN A 89 11.73 7.64 -9.51
CA ASN A 89 13.16 7.92 -9.72
C ASN A 89 13.46 8.38 -11.16
N GLY A 90 12.55 9.10 -11.80
CA GLY A 90 12.68 9.55 -13.17
C GLY A 90 12.41 8.48 -14.23
N LYS A 91 12.01 7.28 -13.84
CA LYS A 91 11.74 6.17 -14.76
C LYS A 91 10.34 6.25 -15.35
N ALA A 92 10.18 5.73 -16.55
CA ALA A 92 8.89 5.67 -17.24
C ALA A 92 8.12 4.39 -16.87
N ARG A 93 6.77 4.52 -16.83
CA ARG A 93 5.86 3.36 -16.76
C ARG A 93 5.73 2.69 -18.13
N GLY A 94 5.00 1.58 -18.19
CA GLY A 94 4.74 0.87 -19.43
C GLY A 94 4.10 1.72 -20.53
N ASP A 95 3.32 2.76 -20.15
CA ASP A 95 2.72 3.73 -21.09
C ASP A 95 3.66 4.88 -21.48
N GLY A 96 4.89 4.88 -21.00
CA GLY A 96 5.88 5.94 -21.26
C GLY A 96 5.79 7.15 -20.34
N GLU A 97 4.84 7.19 -19.42
CA GLU A 97 4.67 8.31 -18.49
C GLU A 97 5.79 8.34 -17.46
N LYS A 98 6.43 9.50 -17.29
CA LYS A 98 7.54 9.70 -16.36
C LYS A 98 7.18 10.47 -15.10
N ARG A 99 5.95 11.01 -15.03
CA ARG A 99 5.51 11.74 -13.83
C ARG A 99 5.21 10.76 -12.69
N PRO A 100 5.46 11.12 -11.44
CA PRO A 100 5.03 10.33 -10.30
C PRO A 100 3.51 10.11 -10.31
N ILE A 101 3.06 9.01 -9.73
CA ILE A 101 1.64 8.70 -9.64
C ILE A 101 1.21 8.63 -8.16
N VAL A 102 -0.01 9.09 -7.91
CA VAL A 102 -0.66 8.88 -6.62
C VAL A 102 -1.95 8.10 -6.88
N TRP A 103 -2.09 6.95 -6.23
CA TRP A 103 -3.30 6.15 -6.31
C TRP A 103 -4.18 6.39 -5.10
N ARG A 104 -5.48 6.49 -5.35
CA ARG A 104 -6.47 6.60 -4.30
C ARG A 104 -7.36 5.37 -4.29
N PHE A 105 -7.51 4.75 -3.13
CA PHE A 105 -8.37 3.59 -2.92
C PHE A 105 -9.40 3.91 -1.86
N ALA A 106 -10.65 3.48 -2.08
CA ALA A 106 -11.71 3.63 -1.09
C ALA A 106 -11.43 2.76 0.13
N ALA A 107 -11.88 3.20 1.30
CA ALA A 107 -11.80 2.39 2.51
C ALA A 107 -12.57 1.08 2.35
N PRO A 108 -12.12 -0.01 2.98
CA PRO A 108 -12.81 -1.29 2.89
C PRO A 108 -14.18 -1.24 3.58
N ASP A 109 -15.06 -2.16 3.23
CA ASP A 109 -16.34 -2.34 3.91
C ASP A 109 -16.09 -2.59 5.39
N GLY A 110 -16.83 -1.90 6.23
CA GLY A 110 -16.61 -1.95 7.68
C GLY A 110 -15.49 -1.04 8.18
N GLY A 111 -14.83 -0.30 7.28
CA GLY A 111 -13.74 0.62 7.61
C GLY A 111 -12.40 -0.05 7.82
N TRP A 112 -11.38 0.75 8.09
CA TRP A 112 -10.00 0.29 8.27
C TRP A 112 -9.78 -0.52 9.56
N GLY A 113 -10.69 -0.45 10.51
CA GLY A 113 -10.65 -1.21 11.75
C GLY A 113 -11.37 -2.56 11.66
N ALA A 114 -11.95 -2.91 10.52
CA ALA A 114 -12.70 -4.15 10.34
C ALA A 114 -11.84 -5.37 10.65
N LYS A 115 -12.45 -6.39 11.25
CA LYS A 115 -11.78 -7.67 11.50
C LYS A 115 -11.68 -8.46 10.20
N PRO A 116 -10.68 -9.32 10.08
CA PRO A 116 -10.53 -10.19 8.91
C PRO A 116 -11.72 -11.09 8.68
#